data_9a17fe9bd64dc1d50e58161ea08a9354
#
_entry.id   9a17fe9bd64dc1d50e58161ea08a9354
#
_cell.length_a   1.000
_cell.length_b   1.000
_cell.length_c   1.000
_cell.angle_alpha   90.00
_cell.angle_beta   90.00
_cell.angle_gamma   90.00
#
_symmetry.space_group_name_H-M   'P 1'
#
loop_
_entity.id
_entity.type
_entity.pdbx_description
1 polymer ?
#
loop_
_entity_poly.entity_id
_entity_poly.type
_entity_poly.pdbx_seq_one_letter_code
_entity_poly.pdbx_strand_id
1 'polypeptide(L)'
;SVLGDHVEQAGQLVNENAVRFDFTHFSALTDEELLAVENLVNEKILEDIKVECREMPIEEAKKLGAMALFGEKYGDVVRVVTVGEFSKEFCGGTHIDSTAKLGLFKLVSESSVAAGVRRIEAVTGLNVIKMIYATNTLLKDTAVAMKVNNPSDLPAKAAQVNADLKEKDREIESMRSKIASMNLGSILDNAVEVK
;
A
#
# COMPACT_ATOMS: atom_id res chain seq x y z
N SER A 1 -17.70 -4.64 -6.14
CA SER A 1 -18.13 -3.23 -6.20
C SER A 1 -17.09 -2.30 -6.82
N VAL A 2 -15.82 -2.29 -6.40
CA VAL A 2 -14.81 -1.37 -6.96
C VAL A 2 -14.23 -1.92 -8.27
N LEU A 3 -13.76 -3.16 -8.28
CA LEU A 3 -13.04 -3.75 -9.41
C LEU A 3 -13.92 -4.52 -10.39
N GLY A 4 -15.20 -4.72 -10.08
CA GLY A 4 -16.17 -5.46 -10.91
C GLY A 4 -16.50 -6.86 -10.41
N ASP A 5 -17.45 -7.50 -11.10
CA ASP A 5 -18.08 -8.76 -10.67
C ASP A 5 -17.21 -10.02 -10.89
N HIS A 6 -16.09 -9.87 -11.62
CA HIS A 6 -15.14 -10.96 -11.87
C HIS A 6 -14.21 -11.26 -10.69
N VAL A 7 -14.23 -10.37 -9.66
CA VAL A 7 -13.36 -10.50 -8.48
C VAL A 7 -13.94 -11.55 -7.54
N GLU A 8 -13.18 -12.61 -7.32
CA GLU A 8 -13.50 -13.69 -6.40
C GLU A 8 -12.38 -13.85 -5.38
N GLN A 9 -12.73 -14.26 -4.16
CA GLN A 9 -11.73 -14.56 -3.14
C GLN A 9 -10.96 -15.83 -3.52
N ALA A 10 -9.62 -15.74 -3.53
CA ALA A 10 -8.71 -16.86 -3.74
C ALA A 10 -8.06 -17.37 -2.45
N GLY A 11 -8.00 -16.51 -1.41
CA GLY A 11 -7.48 -16.87 -0.10
C GLY A 11 -7.52 -15.71 0.88
N GLN A 12 -7.33 -16.02 2.16
CA GLN A 12 -7.25 -15.00 3.22
C GLN A 12 -6.41 -15.47 4.39
N LEU A 13 -5.86 -14.51 5.11
CA LEU A 13 -5.26 -14.71 6.43
C LEU A 13 -5.57 -13.48 7.28
N VAL A 14 -6.14 -13.70 8.47
CA VAL A 14 -6.40 -12.66 9.44
C VAL A 14 -5.75 -13.06 10.75
N ASN A 15 -4.92 -12.18 11.29
CA ASN A 15 -4.31 -12.33 12.61
C ASN A 15 -4.28 -10.97 13.34
N GLU A 16 -3.68 -10.94 14.53
CA GLU A 16 -3.62 -9.73 15.35
C GLU A 16 -2.78 -8.59 14.76
N ASN A 17 -1.95 -8.86 13.75
CA ASN A 17 -1.03 -7.89 13.16
C ASN A 17 -1.54 -7.34 11.83
N ALA A 18 -2.14 -8.20 11.00
CA ALA A 18 -2.50 -7.85 9.63
C ALA A 18 -3.66 -8.69 9.07
N VAL A 19 -4.26 -8.15 8.04
CA VAL A 19 -5.19 -8.84 7.15
C VAL A 19 -4.50 -9.03 5.80
N ARG A 20 -4.56 -10.24 5.26
CA ARG A 20 -4.15 -10.56 3.90
C ARG A 20 -5.34 -11.11 3.15
N PHE A 21 -5.58 -10.60 1.96
CA PHE A 21 -6.68 -11.03 1.11
C PHE A 21 -6.19 -11.24 -0.32
N ASP A 22 -6.34 -12.45 -0.82
CA ASP A 22 -5.97 -12.87 -2.17
C ASP A 22 -7.25 -12.97 -3.02
N PHE A 23 -7.23 -12.40 -4.22
CA PHE A 23 -8.41 -12.34 -5.08
C PHE A 23 -8.04 -12.41 -6.57
N THR A 24 -9.00 -12.85 -7.38
CA THR A 24 -8.81 -12.93 -8.83
C THR A 24 -8.88 -11.54 -9.46
N HIS A 25 -7.82 -11.14 -10.15
CA HIS A 25 -7.78 -9.93 -10.96
C HIS A 25 -6.58 -9.97 -11.91
N PHE A 26 -6.75 -9.40 -13.10
CA PHE A 26 -5.80 -9.57 -14.21
C PHE A 26 -4.68 -8.53 -14.27
N SER A 27 -4.80 -7.40 -13.57
CA SER A 27 -3.80 -6.31 -13.54
C SER A 27 -3.47 -5.85 -12.13
N ALA A 28 -2.38 -5.11 -11.95
CA ALA A 28 -2.12 -4.35 -10.74
C ALA A 28 -3.23 -3.31 -10.54
N LEU A 29 -3.61 -3.08 -9.28
CA LEU A 29 -4.55 -2.01 -8.95
C LEU A 29 -3.89 -0.65 -9.09
N THR A 30 -4.65 0.31 -9.58
CA THR A 30 -4.22 1.71 -9.60
C THR A 30 -4.32 2.33 -8.19
N ASP A 31 -3.62 3.45 -7.98
CA ASP A 31 -3.69 4.18 -6.72
C ASP A 31 -5.13 4.65 -6.41
N GLU A 32 -5.90 5.01 -7.45
CA GLU A 32 -7.30 5.39 -7.34
C GLU A 32 -8.19 4.23 -6.90
N GLU A 33 -7.96 3.02 -7.46
CA GLU A 33 -8.69 1.81 -7.08
C GLU A 33 -8.38 1.40 -5.63
N LEU A 34 -7.09 1.44 -5.24
CA LEU A 34 -6.67 1.18 -3.86
C LEU A 34 -7.31 2.17 -2.88
N LEU A 35 -7.31 3.46 -3.21
CA LEU A 35 -7.94 4.49 -2.41
C LEU A 35 -9.46 4.30 -2.32
N ALA A 36 -10.11 3.91 -3.41
CA ALA A 36 -11.56 3.64 -3.44
C ALA A 36 -11.93 2.45 -2.55
N VAL A 37 -11.13 1.37 -2.57
CA VAL A 37 -11.31 0.22 -1.66
C VAL A 37 -11.13 0.64 -0.21
N GLU A 38 -10.06 1.37 0.10
CA GLU A 38 -9.75 1.82 1.46
C GLU A 38 -10.85 2.73 2.02
N ASN A 39 -11.33 3.68 1.21
CA ASN A 39 -12.40 4.59 1.59
C ASN A 39 -13.71 3.83 1.83
N LEU A 40 -14.10 2.95 0.93
CA LEU A 40 -15.33 2.15 1.08
C LEU A 40 -15.32 1.31 2.36
N VAL A 41 -14.18 0.66 2.68
CA VAL A 41 -14.05 -0.13 3.90
C VAL A 41 -14.16 0.77 5.15
N ASN A 42 -13.48 1.93 5.15
CA ASN A 42 -13.56 2.86 6.27
C ASN A 42 -14.96 3.48 6.44
N GLU A 43 -15.67 3.76 5.36
CA GLU A 43 -17.08 4.18 5.40
C GLU A 43 -17.94 3.14 6.11
N LYS A 44 -17.80 1.85 5.75
CA LYS A 44 -18.55 0.75 6.38
C LYS A 44 -18.16 0.51 7.84
N ILE A 45 -16.93 0.81 8.20
CA ILE A 45 -16.49 0.80 9.60
C ILE A 45 -17.18 1.94 10.39
N LEU A 46 -17.20 3.15 9.83
CA LEU A 46 -17.77 4.33 10.49
C LEU A 46 -19.29 4.31 10.57
N GLU A 47 -19.97 3.52 9.73
CA GLU A 47 -21.44 3.31 9.80
C GLU A 47 -21.85 2.51 11.04
N ASP A 48 -20.92 1.94 11.82
CA ASP A 48 -21.18 1.13 13.00
C ASP A 48 -22.21 0.01 12.74
N ILE A 49 -22.03 -0.72 11.64
CA ILE A 49 -22.96 -1.75 11.21
C ILE A 49 -22.88 -2.94 12.16
N LYS A 50 -24.03 -3.40 12.64
CA LYS A 50 -24.12 -4.62 13.45
C LYS A 50 -23.74 -5.84 12.60
N VAL A 51 -22.85 -6.67 13.16
CA VAL A 51 -22.47 -7.96 12.57
C VAL A 51 -23.22 -9.09 13.28
N GLU A 52 -24.00 -9.83 12.53
CA GLU A 52 -24.78 -10.96 13.05
C GLU A 52 -24.27 -12.28 12.47
N CYS A 53 -24.13 -13.27 13.36
CA CYS A 53 -23.77 -14.63 12.99
C CYS A 53 -24.94 -15.55 13.31
N ARG A 54 -25.44 -16.29 12.33
CA ARG A 54 -26.57 -17.21 12.52
C ARG A 54 -26.29 -18.55 11.82
N GLU A 55 -26.64 -19.65 12.48
CA GLU A 55 -26.66 -20.96 11.84
C GLU A 55 -28.04 -21.23 11.24
N MET A 56 -28.07 -21.73 10.01
CA MET A 56 -29.30 -22.02 9.32
C MET A 56 -29.08 -23.09 8.23
N PRO A 57 -30.16 -23.73 7.75
CA PRO A 57 -30.08 -24.64 6.60
C PRO A 57 -29.49 -23.94 5.37
N ILE A 58 -28.62 -24.66 4.64
CA ILE A 58 -27.93 -24.11 3.47
C ILE A 58 -28.89 -23.55 2.40
N GLU A 59 -30.05 -24.17 2.22
CA GLU A 59 -31.06 -23.74 1.24
C GLU A 59 -31.71 -22.39 1.67
N GLU A 60 -31.82 -22.13 2.95
CA GLU A 60 -32.29 -20.85 3.49
C GLU A 60 -31.21 -19.77 3.31
N ALA A 61 -29.98 -20.08 3.63
CA ALA A 61 -28.83 -19.19 3.46
C ALA A 61 -28.63 -18.75 2.00
N LYS A 62 -28.80 -19.66 1.04
CA LYS A 62 -28.76 -19.34 -0.40
C LYS A 62 -29.88 -18.38 -0.81
N LYS A 63 -31.10 -18.55 -0.26
CA LYS A 63 -32.23 -17.65 -0.54
C LYS A 63 -32.00 -16.24 0.01
N LEU A 64 -31.18 -16.08 1.07
CA LEU A 64 -30.78 -14.79 1.61
C LEU A 64 -29.71 -14.09 0.74
N GLY A 65 -29.21 -14.74 -0.31
CA GLY A 65 -28.15 -14.22 -1.17
C GLY A 65 -26.77 -14.28 -0.54
N ALA A 66 -26.56 -15.11 0.48
CA ALA A 66 -25.26 -15.24 1.12
C ALA A 66 -24.25 -15.90 0.17
N MET A 67 -23.06 -15.28 0.05
CA MET A 67 -21.98 -15.76 -0.80
C MET A 67 -21.28 -16.95 -0.13
N ALA A 68 -21.09 -18.01 -0.92
CA ALA A 68 -20.29 -19.17 -0.55
C ALA A 68 -18.88 -19.04 -1.16
N LEU A 69 -17.85 -19.41 -0.42
CA LEU A 69 -16.50 -19.50 -0.96
C LEU A 69 -16.40 -20.59 -2.03
N PHE A 70 -15.75 -20.27 -3.14
CA PHE A 70 -15.61 -21.19 -4.26
C PHE A 70 -14.81 -22.44 -3.86
N GLY A 71 -15.36 -23.63 -4.12
CA GLY A 71 -14.68 -24.91 -3.89
C GLY A 71 -14.81 -25.50 -2.48
N GLU A 72 -15.45 -24.83 -1.54
CA GLU A 72 -15.74 -25.42 -0.23
C GLU A 72 -16.99 -26.33 -0.26
N LYS A 73 -16.90 -27.47 0.42
CA LYS A 73 -18.05 -28.36 0.63
C LYS A 73 -18.72 -27.99 1.94
N TYR A 74 -19.91 -27.48 1.85
CA TYR A 74 -20.73 -27.13 3.02
C TYR A 74 -21.66 -28.30 3.40
N GLY A 75 -21.90 -28.45 4.70
CA GLY A 75 -22.91 -29.37 5.22
C GLY A 75 -24.33 -28.83 5.04
N ASP A 76 -25.31 -29.56 5.57
CA ASP A 76 -26.74 -29.19 5.51
C ASP A 76 -27.05 -27.91 6.29
N VAL A 77 -26.24 -27.60 7.31
CA VAL A 77 -26.33 -26.39 8.13
C VAL A 77 -25.05 -25.57 7.96
N VAL A 78 -25.21 -24.30 7.70
CA VAL A 78 -24.11 -23.34 7.48
C VAL A 78 -24.23 -22.15 8.43
N ARG A 79 -23.09 -21.57 8.79
CA ARG A 79 -23.03 -20.33 9.56
C ARG A 79 -22.94 -19.16 8.59
N VAL A 80 -23.94 -18.28 8.65
CA VAL A 80 -24.01 -17.06 7.84
C VAL A 80 -23.60 -15.88 8.71
N VAL A 81 -22.68 -15.09 8.21
CA VAL A 81 -22.27 -13.80 8.79
C VAL A 81 -22.87 -12.70 7.94
N THR A 82 -23.59 -11.80 8.59
CA THR A 82 -24.30 -10.68 7.95
C THR A 82 -23.77 -9.37 8.49
N VAL A 83 -23.36 -8.48 7.60
CA VAL A 83 -22.94 -7.11 7.90
C VAL A 83 -24.00 -6.16 7.32
N GLY A 84 -25.10 -5.98 8.04
CA GLY A 84 -26.28 -5.24 7.55
C GLY A 84 -26.75 -5.79 6.20
N GLU A 85 -27.03 -4.88 5.27
CA GLU A 85 -27.34 -5.24 3.87
C GLU A 85 -26.10 -5.22 2.96
N PHE A 86 -24.92 -4.86 3.52
CA PHE A 86 -23.68 -4.67 2.74
C PHE A 86 -23.03 -6.00 2.34
N SER A 87 -22.95 -6.96 3.28
CA SER A 87 -22.34 -8.27 3.01
C SER A 87 -23.08 -9.38 3.74
N LYS A 88 -23.22 -10.52 3.07
CA LYS A 88 -23.75 -11.77 3.62
C LYS A 88 -22.88 -12.91 3.09
N GLU A 89 -22.20 -13.65 3.97
CA GLU A 89 -21.27 -14.70 3.55
C GLU A 89 -21.31 -15.92 4.45
N PHE A 90 -20.92 -17.07 3.91
CA PHE A 90 -20.70 -18.29 4.69
C PHE A 90 -19.30 -18.18 5.34
N CYS A 91 -19.26 -18.11 6.66
CA CYS A 91 -17.98 -18.01 7.36
C CYS A 91 -18.02 -18.70 8.71
N GLY A 92 -17.12 -19.67 8.92
CA GLY A 92 -16.93 -20.36 10.19
C GLY A 92 -16.02 -19.63 11.19
N GLY A 93 -15.37 -18.53 10.78
CA GLY A 93 -14.42 -17.78 11.59
C GLY A 93 -15.05 -16.99 12.74
N THR A 94 -14.22 -16.41 13.59
CA THR A 94 -14.64 -15.49 14.63
C THR A 94 -14.84 -14.08 14.06
N HIS A 95 -15.90 -13.41 14.46
CA HIS A 95 -16.24 -12.06 14.00
C HIS A 95 -16.51 -11.12 15.17
N ILE A 96 -16.26 -9.86 14.97
CA ILE A 96 -16.71 -8.78 15.83
C ILE A 96 -18.23 -8.62 15.69
N ASP A 97 -18.86 -7.97 16.64
CA ASP A 97 -20.32 -7.73 16.66
C ASP A 97 -20.72 -6.37 16.05
N SER A 98 -19.75 -5.49 15.77
CA SER A 98 -19.94 -4.17 15.14
C SER A 98 -18.72 -3.80 14.31
N THR A 99 -18.94 -3.21 13.13
CA THR A 99 -17.86 -2.77 12.25
C THR A 99 -17.01 -1.66 12.89
N ALA A 100 -17.58 -0.78 13.71
CA ALA A 100 -16.85 0.30 14.38
C ALA A 100 -15.71 -0.21 15.28
N LYS A 101 -15.80 -1.42 15.80
CA LYS A 101 -14.75 -2.03 16.66
C LYS A 101 -13.44 -2.33 15.91
N LEU A 102 -13.45 -2.35 14.58
CA LEU A 102 -12.23 -2.49 13.77
C LEU A 102 -11.34 -1.24 13.88
N GLY A 103 -11.91 -0.09 14.14
CA GLY A 103 -11.20 1.19 14.03
C GLY A 103 -10.84 1.50 12.57
N LEU A 104 -9.78 2.27 12.37
CA LEU A 104 -9.33 2.59 11.01
C LEU A 104 -8.77 1.37 10.29
N PHE A 105 -9.00 1.31 8.99
CA PHE A 105 -8.42 0.35 8.05
C PHE A 105 -7.44 1.07 7.12
N LYS A 106 -6.28 0.47 6.87
CA LYS A 106 -5.27 0.99 5.95
C LYS A 106 -4.68 -0.12 5.10
N LEU A 107 -4.71 0.05 3.79
CA LEU A 107 -3.95 -0.80 2.86
C LEU A 107 -2.44 -0.52 3.02
N VAL A 108 -1.66 -1.57 3.10
CA VAL A 108 -0.20 -1.52 3.27
C VAL A 108 0.51 -1.86 1.98
N SER A 109 0.05 -2.89 1.29
CA SER A 109 0.65 -3.38 0.05
C SER A 109 -0.37 -4.00 -0.88
N GLU A 110 -0.02 -4.00 -2.18
CA GLU A 110 -0.68 -4.73 -3.24
C GLU A 110 0.38 -5.42 -4.10
N SER A 111 0.17 -6.70 -4.44
CA SER A 111 1.15 -7.47 -5.20
C SER A 111 0.52 -8.62 -5.98
N SER A 112 1.25 -9.16 -6.97
CA SER A 112 0.88 -10.40 -7.66
C SER A 112 1.40 -11.61 -6.89
N VAL A 113 0.58 -12.64 -6.73
CA VAL A 113 0.99 -13.92 -6.11
C VAL A 113 0.98 -15.07 -7.11
N ALA A 114 0.14 -15.00 -8.13
CA ALA A 114 0.07 -15.96 -9.22
C ALA A 114 -0.51 -15.30 -10.47
N ALA A 115 -0.50 -15.98 -11.59
CA ALA A 115 -1.16 -15.50 -12.80
C ALA A 115 -2.67 -15.30 -12.53
N GLY A 116 -3.16 -14.07 -12.72
CA GLY A 116 -4.54 -13.70 -12.47
C GLY A 116 -4.96 -13.64 -11.00
N VAL A 117 -4.01 -13.66 -10.04
CA VAL A 117 -4.30 -13.54 -8.61
C VAL A 117 -3.48 -12.40 -8.01
N ARG A 118 -4.18 -11.46 -7.40
CA ARG A 118 -3.63 -10.32 -6.68
C ARG A 118 -3.80 -10.52 -5.17
N ARG A 119 -2.92 -9.89 -4.41
CA ARG A 119 -2.93 -9.87 -2.95
C ARG A 119 -2.93 -8.45 -2.46
N ILE A 120 -3.80 -8.15 -1.52
CA ILE A 120 -3.69 -6.95 -0.68
C ILE A 120 -3.34 -7.35 0.75
N GLU A 121 -2.54 -6.51 1.39
CA GLU A 121 -2.28 -6.56 2.82
C GLU A 121 -2.76 -5.28 3.47
N ALA A 122 -3.36 -5.41 4.63
CA ALA A 122 -3.95 -4.28 5.35
C ALA A 122 -3.76 -4.43 6.86
N VAL A 123 -3.89 -3.32 7.55
CA VAL A 123 -3.88 -3.25 9.01
C VAL A 123 -5.11 -2.49 9.52
N THR A 124 -5.50 -2.75 10.77
CA THR A 124 -6.64 -2.09 11.40
C THR A 124 -6.29 -1.54 12.79
N GLY A 125 -7.17 -0.68 13.30
CA GLY A 125 -7.14 -0.19 14.67
C GLY A 125 -5.81 0.46 15.07
N LEU A 126 -5.24 0.02 16.18
CA LEU A 126 -4.01 0.60 16.73
C LEU A 126 -2.79 0.42 15.83
N ASN A 127 -2.78 -0.58 14.95
CA ASN A 127 -1.66 -0.76 14.01
C ASN A 127 -1.63 0.33 12.95
N VAL A 128 -2.82 0.84 12.52
CA VAL A 128 -2.90 2.03 11.65
C VAL A 128 -2.31 3.25 12.36
N ILE A 129 -2.66 3.46 13.62
CA ILE A 129 -2.12 4.58 14.42
C ILE A 129 -0.60 4.50 14.54
N LYS A 130 -0.06 3.31 14.85
CA LYS A 130 1.40 3.10 14.89
C LYS A 130 2.08 3.42 13.55
N MET A 131 1.46 3.01 12.45
CA MET A 131 1.98 3.29 11.10
C MET A 131 1.98 4.80 10.80
N ILE A 132 0.91 5.53 11.16
CA ILE A 132 0.85 6.99 11.02
C ILE A 132 1.96 7.66 11.83
N TYR A 133 2.17 7.25 13.07
CA TYR A 133 3.25 7.79 13.91
C TYR A 133 4.64 7.52 13.30
N ALA A 134 4.89 6.31 12.83
CA ALA A 134 6.16 5.96 12.20
C ALA A 134 6.43 6.80 10.94
N THR A 135 5.42 6.97 10.09
CA THR A 135 5.51 7.79 8.87
C THR A 135 5.76 9.26 9.21
N ASN A 136 5.05 9.81 10.19
CA ASN A 136 5.25 11.20 10.64
C ASN A 136 6.64 11.41 11.24
N THR A 137 7.16 10.44 12.00
CA THR A 137 8.52 10.50 12.54
C THR A 137 9.55 10.51 11.42
N LEU A 138 9.42 9.60 10.46
CA LEU A 138 10.30 9.54 9.29
C LEU A 138 10.30 10.86 8.50
N LEU A 139 9.13 11.47 8.28
CA LEU A 139 9.03 12.76 7.61
C LEU A 139 9.73 13.88 8.40
N LYS A 140 9.55 13.91 9.73
CA LYS A 140 10.24 14.90 10.59
C LYS A 140 11.75 14.72 10.57
N ASP A 141 12.23 13.49 10.71
CA ASP A 141 13.66 13.19 10.71
C ASP A 141 14.29 13.53 9.34
N THR A 142 13.57 13.26 8.26
CA THR A 142 14.00 13.64 6.91
C THR A 142 14.05 15.16 6.76
N ALA A 143 13.07 15.90 7.28
CA ALA A 143 13.05 17.36 7.25
C ALA A 143 14.26 17.94 8.02
N VAL A 144 14.58 17.39 9.19
CA VAL A 144 15.77 17.78 9.96
C VAL A 144 17.05 17.50 9.17
N ALA A 145 17.20 16.32 8.58
CA ALA A 145 18.37 15.95 7.78
C ALA A 145 18.55 16.87 6.57
N MET A 146 17.44 17.25 5.92
CA MET A 146 17.43 18.18 4.78
C MET A 146 17.47 19.66 5.17
N LYS A 147 17.51 19.97 6.46
CA LYS A 147 17.52 21.34 7.01
C LYS A 147 16.32 22.18 6.55
N VAL A 148 15.14 21.59 6.54
CA VAL A 148 13.86 22.29 6.32
C VAL A 148 13.03 22.29 7.60
N ASN A 149 12.29 23.36 7.83
CA ASN A 149 11.48 23.51 9.04
C ASN A 149 10.12 22.81 8.92
N ASN A 150 9.60 22.71 7.71
CA ASN A 150 8.29 22.09 7.44
C ASN A 150 8.47 20.88 6.52
N PRO A 151 7.96 19.68 6.90
CA PRO A 151 7.99 18.51 6.03
C PRO A 151 7.37 18.71 4.64
N SER A 152 6.41 19.64 4.49
CA SER A 152 5.82 19.97 3.18
C SER A 152 6.83 20.57 2.19
N ASP A 153 7.96 21.10 2.67
CA ASP A 153 8.99 21.71 1.84
C ASP A 153 10.02 20.68 1.32
N LEU A 154 9.95 19.43 1.81
CA LEU A 154 10.87 18.36 1.41
C LEU A 154 10.97 18.13 -0.10
N PRO A 155 9.87 18.09 -0.88
CA PRO A 155 9.96 17.89 -2.32
C PRO A 155 10.72 19.02 -3.02
N ALA A 156 10.47 20.27 -2.64
CA ALA A 156 11.16 21.43 -3.20
C ALA A 156 12.66 21.42 -2.83
N LYS A 157 12.97 21.08 -1.56
CA LYS A 157 14.36 20.96 -1.09
C LYS A 157 15.12 19.85 -1.81
N ALA A 158 14.49 18.69 -2.02
CA ALA A 158 15.11 17.60 -2.75
C ALA A 158 15.41 17.99 -4.20
N ALA A 159 14.47 18.68 -4.86
CA ALA A 159 14.67 19.20 -6.21
C ALA A 159 15.84 20.19 -6.28
N GLN A 160 15.94 21.13 -5.31
CA GLN A 160 17.03 22.06 -5.20
C GLN A 160 18.39 21.35 -5.03
N VAL A 161 18.49 20.40 -4.09
CA VAL A 161 19.74 19.65 -3.87
C VAL A 161 20.20 18.92 -5.11
N ASN A 162 19.27 18.31 -5.85
CA ASN A 162 19.58 17.63 -7.11
C ASN A 162 20.07 18.63 -8.18
N ALA A 163 19.54 19.84 -8.24
CA ALA A 163 20.00 20.87 -9.15
C ALA A 163 21.40 21.35 -8.79
N ASP A 164 21.65 21.62 -7.49
CA ASP A 164 22.95 22.06 -6.97
C ASP A 164 24.04 21.00 -7.24
N LEU A 165 23.72 19.71 -7.04
CA LEU A 165 24.64 18.61 -7.36
C LEU A 165 25.04 18.62 -8.84
N LYS A 166 24.08 18.72 -9.75
CA LYS A 166 24.36 18.80 -11.21
C LYS A 166 25.21 20.01 -11.59
N GLU A 167 25.00 21.14 -10.94
CA GLU A 167 25.81 22.34 -11.14
C GLU A 167 27.24 22.11 -10.67
N LYS A 168 27.41 21.55 -9.47
CA LYS A 168 28.75 21.22 -8.91
C LYS A 168 29.51 20.21 -9.76
N ASP A 169 28.84 19.19 -10.29
CA ASP A 169 29.46 18.24 -11.21
C ASP A 169 30.00 18.93 -12.46
N ARG A 170 29.23 19.86 -13.04
CA ARG A 170 29.68 20.66 -14.20
C ARG A 170 30.87 21.55 -13.88
N GLU A 171 30.85 22.20 -12.70
CA GLU A 171 31.98 23.02 -12.24
C GLU A 171 33.25 22.17 -12.07
N ILE A 172 33.14 20.99 -11.44
CA ILE A 172 34.25 20.05 -11.26
C ILE A 172 34.81 19.62 -12.60
N GLU A 173 33.98 19.27 -13.58
CA GLU A 173 34.43 18.85 -14.92
C GLU A 173 35.12 20.01 -15.65
N SER A 174 34.59 21.23 -15.55
CA SER A 174 35.23 22.42 -16.09
C SER A 174 36.60 22.68 -15.45
N MET A 175 36.70 22.54 -14.12
CA MET A 175 37.98 22.71 -13.43
C MET A 175 39.00 21.63 -13.83
N ARG A 176 38.57 20.37 -13.95
CA ARG A 176 39.42 19.27 -14.42
C ARG A 176 39.96 19.53 -15.80
N SER A 177 39.13 20.00 -16.71
CA SER A 177 39.52 20.35 -18.09
C SER A 177 40.54 21.49 -18.10
N LYS A 178 40.35 22.53 -17.28
CA LYS A 178 41.30 23.63 -17.12
C LYS A 178 42.67 23.16 -16.60
N ILE A 179 42.66 22.34 -15.54
CA ILE A 179 43.87 21.76 -14.97
C ILE A 179 44.62 20.90 -16.00
N ALA A 180 43.89 20.06 -16.76
CA ALA A 180 44.48 19.27 -17.81
C ALA A 180 45.14 20.13 -18.90
N SER A 181 44.50 21.22 -19.32
CA SER A 181 45.03 22.16 -20.29
C SER A 181 46.29 22.88 -19.81
N MET A 182 46.29 23.31 -18.53
CA MET A 182 47.45 23.94 -17.90
C MET A 182 48.65 22.99 -17.80
N ASN A 183 48.41 21.73 -17.39
CA ASN A 183 49.45 20.71 -17.34
C ASN A 183 50.04 20.39 -18.69
N LEU A 184 49.20 20.31 -19.77
CA LEU A 184 49.66 20.12 -21.13
C LEU A 184 50.52 21.30 -21.62
N GLY A 185 50.10 22.56 -21.32
CA GLY A 185 50.91 23.77 -21.62
C GLY A 185 52.25 23.71 -20.94
N SER A 186 52.30 23.41 -19.64
CA SER A 186 53.54 23.29 -18.88
C SER A 186 54.50 22.19 -19.40
N ILE A 187 53.95 21.09 -19.89
CA ILE A 187 54.74 19.98 -20.49
C ILE A 187 55.31 20.41 -21.84
N LEU A 188 54.55 21.11 -22.66
CA LEU A 188 54.99 21.64 -23.97
C LEU A 188 56.05 22.72 -23.80
N ASP A 189 55.92 23.62 -22.85
CA ASP A 189 56.90 24.68 -22.59
C ASP A 189 58.23 24.11 -22.07
N ASN A 190 58.25 22.94 -21.43
CA ASN A 190 59.45 22.27 -20.96
C ASN A 190 59.97 21.17 -21.94
N ALA A 191 59.34 20.97 -23.07
CA ALA A 191 59.82 20.03 -24.06
C ALA A 191 61.10 20.54 -24.75
N VAL A 192 62.20 19.82 -24.58
CA VAL A 192 63.49 20.11 -25.26
C VAL A 192 63.49 19.36 -26.57
N GLU A 193 63.77 20.09 -27.67
CA GLU A 193 63.96 19.49 -29.00
C GLU A 193 65.24 18.60 -28.98
N VAL A 194 65.07 17.30 -29.09
CA VAL A 194 66.19 16.35 -29.19
C VAL A 194 66.59 16.30 -30.65
N LYS A 195 67.75 16.84 -30.96
CA LYS A 195 68.39 16.69 -32.32
C LYS A 195 68.98 15.32 -32.52
#